data_5248ee482481df2a445b62b898919560
#
_entry.id   5248ee482481df2a445b62b898919560
#
_cell.length_a   1.000
_cell.length_b   1.000
_cell.length_c   1.000
_cell.angle_alpha   90.00
_cell.angle_beta   90.00
_cell.angle_gamma   90.00
#
_symmetry.space_group_name_H-M   'P 1'
#
loop_
_entity.id
_entity.type
_entity.pdbx_description
1 polymer ?
#
loop_
_entity_poly.entity_id
_entity_poly.type
_entity_poly.pdbx_seq_one_letter_code
_entity_poly.pdbx_strand_id
1 'polypeptide(L)'
;MVQSSITIDVELDNDRVPSNIKWQATESTANAPQDAKAMMLSFWDAADKSALRIDLWTQKMMVDEMADFYYQTMMTMADTFERATKQTELVDDMKKFAKAFYAKFQAIQMKENKA
;
A
#
# COMPACT_ATOMS: atom_id res chain seq x y z
N MET A 1 21.56 17.45 14.59
CA MET A 1 20.26 16.99 14.08
C MET A 1 20.45 15.66 13.37
N VAL A 2 19.69 14.65 13.76
CA VAL A 2 19.72 13.34 13.11
C VAL A 2 18.71 13.35 11.98
N GLN A 3 19.11 12.84 10.84
CA GLN A 3 18.24 12.78 9.66
C GLN A 3 18.08 11.31 9.23
N SER A 4 16.85 10.92 8.95
CA SER A 4 16.60 9.61 8.36
C SER A 4 16.08 9.78 6.93
N SER A 5 16.35 8.78 6.10
CA SER A 5 15.99 8.84 4.68
C SER A 5 15.28 7.57 4.26
N ILE A 6 14.28 7.75 3.40
CA ILE A 6 13.61 6.64 2.72
C ILE A 6 13.96 6.79 1.24
N THR A 7 14.53 5.73 0.66
CA THR A 7 14.93 5.74 -0.74
C THR A 7 14.12 4.68 -1.48
N ILE A 8 13.55 5.05 -2.61
CA ILE A 8 12.76 4.17 -3.47
C ILE A 8 13.31 4.27 -4.88
N ASP A 9 13.73 3.13 -5.43
CA ASP A 9 14.23 3.06 -6.81
C ASP A 9 13.29 2.18 -7.61
N VAL A 10 12.80 2.69 -8.74
CA VAL A 10 11.90 1.98 -9.63
C VAL A 10 12.63 1.71 -10.93
N GLU A 11 12.84 0.42 -11.25
CA GLU A 11 13.42 0.03 -12.53
C GLU A 11 12.30 -0.14 -13.55
N LEU A 12 12.51 0.42 -14.73
CA LEU A 12 11.53 0.34 -15.82
C LEU A 12 12.09 -0.54 -16.93
N ASP A 13 11.21 -1.27 -17.60
CA ASP A 13 11.62 -2.03 -18.79
C ASP A 13 11.68 -1.12 -20.01
N ASN A 14 11.92 -1.70 -21.20
CA ASN A 14 12.04 -0.93 -22.44
C ASN A 14 10.76 -0.18 -22.81
N ASP A 15 9.61 -0.65 -22.34
CA ASP A 15 8.31 -0.01 -22.55
C ASP A 15 7.95 0.96 -21.43
N ARG A 16 8.90 1.23 -20.51
CA ARG A 16 8.74 2.11 -19.36
C ARG A 16 7.70 1.61 -18.36
N VAL A 17 7.52 0.29 -18.30
CA VAL A 17 6.64 -0.36 -17.32
C VAL A 17 7.50 -0.78 -16.12
N PRO A 18 7.04 -0.57 -14.88
CA PRO A 18 7.82 -0.98 -13.72
C PRO A 18 8.11 -2.47 -13.72
N SER A 19 9.39 -2.84 -13.64
CA SER A 19 9.84 -4.23 -13.59
C SER A 19 10.33 -4.63 -12.21
N ASN A 20 10.79 -3.66 -11.43
CA ASN A 20 11.27 -3.93 -10.07
C ASN A 20 11.20 -2.66 -9.24
N ILE A 21 10.89 -2.81 -7.95
CA ILE A 21 10.89 -1.73 -6.98
C ILE A 21 11.82 -2.14 -5.85
N LYS A 22 12.80 -1.29 -5.55
CA LYS A 22 13.71 -1.50 -4.41
C LYS A 22 13.57 -0.32 -3.47
N TRP A 23 13.56 -0.62 -2.16
CA TRP A 23 13.43 0.44 -1.18
C TRP A 23 14.26 0.13 0.05
N GLN A 24 14.63 1.19 0.76
CA GLN A 24 15.30 1.06 2.04
C GLN A 24 15.01 2.31 2.87
N ALA A 25 15.14 2.15 4.17
CA ALA A 25 14.95 3.25 5.10
C ALA A 25 16.01 3.17 6.19
N THR A 26 16.69 4.28 6.44
CA THR A 26 17.66 4.36 7.52
C THR A 26 16.95 4.30 8.87
N GLU A 27 17.65 3.91 9.93
CA GLU A 27 17.09 3.83 11.28
C GLU A 27 15.88 2.88 11.36
N SER A 28 15.90 1.79 10.57
CA SER A 28 14.82 0.81 10.54
C SER A 28 15.37 -0.58 10.27
N THR A 29 14.50 -1.59 10.33
CA THR A 29 14.86 -2.96 9.97
C THR A 29 15.12 -3.09 8.47
N ALA A 30 14.63 -2.15 7.65
CA ALA A 30 14.86 -2.11 6.20
C ALA A 30 16.06 -1.20 5.87
N ASN A 31 17.17 -1.35 6.58
CA ASN A 31 18.37 -0.54 6.35
C ASN A 31 19.21 -1.04 5.17
N ALA A 32 18.82 -2.13 4.53
CA ALA A 32 19.39 -2.64 3.29
C ALA A 32 18.27 -2.71 2.24
N PRO A 33 18.61 -2.68 0.93
CA PRO A 33 17.57 -2.69 -0.11
C PRO A 33 16.65 -3.90 -0.02
N GLN A 34 15.34 -3.64 -0.11
CA GLN A 34 14.29 -4.65 -0.09
C GLN A 34 13.55 -4.59 -1.42
N ASP A 35 13.12 -5.75 -1.93
CA ASP A 35 12.33 -5.81 -3.14
C ASP A 35 10.84 -5.69 -2.81
N ALA A 36 10.09 -5.02 -3.70
CA ALA A 36 8.64 -4.93 -3.59
C ALA A 36 8.01 -5.12 -4.96
N LYS A 37 6.85 -5.74 -5.00
CA LYS A 37 6.09 -5.93 -6.25
C LYS A 37 5.17 -4.74 -6.54
N ALA A 38 4.82 -3.99 -5.52
CA ALA A 38 3.92 -2.83 -5.63
C ALA A 38 4.20 -1.86 -4.50
N MET A 39 3.78 -0.61 -4.66
CA MET A 39 3.94 0.39 -3.62
C MET A 39 2.80 1.40 -3.67
N MET A 40 2.49 1.95 -2.51
CA MET A 40 1.58 3.08 -2.37
C MET A 40 2.30 4.13 -1.54
N LEU A 41 2.40 5.34 -2.08
CA LEU A 41 3.07 6.45 -1.42
C LEU A 41 2.13 7.65 -1.44
N SER A 42 1.96 8.29 -0.29
CA SER A 42 1.05 9.42 -0.17
C SER A 42 1.66 10.48 0.75
N PHE A 43 1.55 11.74 0.31
CA PHE A 43 2.01 12.89 1.09
C PHE A 43 0.86 13.88 1.22
N TRP A 44 0.77 14.54 2.36
CA TRP A 44 -0.19 15.62 2.53
C TRP A 44 0.49 16.94 2.21
N ASP A 45 0.00 17.63 1.19
CA ASP A 45 0.49 18.96 0.82
C ASP A 45 -0.33 20.01 1.56
N ALA A 46 0.32 20.70 2.50
CA ALA A 46 -0.37 21.67 3.35
C ALA A 46 -0.84 22.91 2.59
N ALA A 47 -0.11 23.30 1.53
CA ALA A 47 -0.46 24.51 0.76
C ALA A 47 -1.71 24.28 -0.09
N ASP A 48 -1.76 23.16 -0.80
CA ASP A 48 -2.90 22.83 -1.67
C ASP A 48 -3.99 22.05 -0.95
N LYS A 49 -3.73 21.61 0.28
CA LYS A 49 -4.66 20.79 1.08
C LYS A 49 -5.11 19.57 0.29
N SER A 50 -4.13 18.85 -0.27
CA SER A 50 -4.39 17.67 -1.08
C SER A 50 -3.42 16.55 -0.77
N ALA A 51 -3.84 15.33 -1.04
CA ALA A 51 -2.98 14.16 -0.94
C ALA A 51 -2.33 13.92 -2.29
N LEU A 52 -0.99 13.92 -2.31
CA LEU A 52 -0.21 13.63 -3.50
C LEU A 52 0.22 12.17 -3.41
N ARG A 53 -0.12 11.38 -4.41
CA ARG A 53 0.09 9.94 -4.38
C ARG A 53 0.88 9.45 -5.58
N ILE A 54 1.70 8.43 -5.31
CA ILE A 54 2.35 7.64 -6.35
C ILE A 54 2.03 6.19 -6.03
N ASP A 55 1.24 5.55 -6.87
CA ASP A 55 0.88 4.14 -6.72
C ASP A 55 1.41 3.39 -7.94
N LEU A 56 2.27 2.40 -7.69
CA LEU A 56 2.92 1.65 -8.76
C LEU A 56 2.82 0.15 -8.48
N TRP A 57 2.75 -0.64 -9.53
CA TRP A 57 2.87 -2.10 -9.42
C TRP A 57 3.72 -2.62 -10.57
N THR A 58 4.42 -3.72 -10.31
CA THR A 58 5.25 -4.38 -11.32
C THR A 58 4.42 -5.45 -12.04
N GLN A 59 4.94 -5.92 -13.18
CA GLN A 59 4.30 -6.99 -13.96
C GLN A 59 4.17 -8.29 -13.16
N LYS A 60 4.93 -8.45 -12.09
CA LYS A 60 4.90 -9.65 -11.25
C LYS A 60 3.74 -9.67 -10.27
N MET A 61 3.06 -8.54 -10.08
CA MET A 61 1.97 -8.41 -9.12
C MET A 61 0.71 -9.07 -9.64
N MET A 62 0.21 -10.06 -8.90
CA MET A 62 -0.99 -10.80 -9.28
C MET A 62 -2.23 -10.08 -8.73
N VAL A 63 -3.39 -10.36 -9.34
CA VAL A 63 -4.66 -9.72 -8.92
C VAL A 63 -5.01 -10.06 -7.48
N ASP A 64 -4.82 -11.30 -7.06
CA ASP A 64 -5.09 -11.71 -5.67
C ASP A 64 -4.11 -11.04 -4.71
N GLU A 65 -2.85 -10.87 -5.10
CA GLU A 65 -1.89 -10.14 -4.30
C GLU A 65 -2.28 -8.67 -4.17
N MET A 66 -2.82 -8.07 -5.23
CA MET A 66 -3.28 -6.68 -5.20
C MET A 66 -4.43 -6.51 -4.21
N ALA A 67 -5.37 -7.46 -4.18
CA ALA A 67 -6.47 -7.42 -3.22
C ALA A 67 -5.97 -7.56 -1.78
N ASP A 68 -5.00 -8.46 -1.54
CA ASP A 68 -4.37 -8.60 -0.23
C ASP A 68 -3.65 -7.32 0.18
N PHE A 69 -2.94 -6.71 -0.75
CA PHE A 69 -2.21 -5.47 -0.49
C PHE A 69 -3.16 -4.34 -0.09
N TYR A 70 -4.27 -4.20 -0.82
CA TYR A 70 -5.27 -3.19 -0.48
C TYR A 70 -5.93 -3.47 0.87
N TYR A 71 -6.29 -4.73 1.13
CA TYR A 71 -6.90 -5.10 2.40
C TYR A 71 -5.97 -4.77 3.57
N GLN A 72 -4.73 -5.23 3.51
CA GLN A 72 -3.77 -5.00 4.59
C GLN A 72 -3.46 -3.52 4.76
N THR A 73 -3.38 -2.79 3.64
CA THR A 73 -3.14 -1.35 3.68
C THR A 73 -4.30 -0.62 4.36
N MET A 74 -5.55 -0.96 4.02
CA MET A 74 -6.70 -0.34 4.66
C MET A 74 -6.75 -0.64 6.15
N MET A 75 -6.42 -1.86 6.57
CA MET A 75 -6.41 -2.23 7.98
C MET A 75 -5.35 -1.45 8.75
N THR A 76 -4.15 -1.33 8.20
CA THR A 76 -3.07 -0.61 8.86
C THR A 76 -3.25 0.91 8.78
N MET A 77 -3.87 1.42 7.72
CA MET A 77 -4.29 2.83 7.65
C MET A 77 -5.26 3.17 8.78
N ALA A 78 -6.19 2.25 9.06
CA ALA A 78 -7.13 2.43 10.17
C ALA A 78 -6.40 2.53 11.51
N ASP A 79 -5.39 1.69 11.71
CA ASP A 79 -4.58 1.73 12.94
C ASP A 79 -3.83 3.06 13.07
N THR A 80 -3.27 3.56 11.98
CA THR A 80 -2.58 4.85 11.95
C THR A 80 -3.55 5.99 12.29
N PHE A 81 -4.74 5.95 11.69
CA PHE A 81 -5.77 6.96 11.94
C PHE A 81 -6.19 6.96 13.41
N GLU A 82 -6.31 5.76 14.01
CA GLU A 82 -6.64 5.65 15.43
C GLU A 82 -5.59 6.29 16.32
N ARG A 83 -4.30 6.02 16.04
CA ARG A 83 -3.21 6.62 16.81
C ARG A 83 -3.21 8.15 16.70
N ALA A 84 -3.55 8.66 15.52
CA ALA A 84 -3.51 10.10 15.26
C ALA A 84 -4.72 10.85 15.82
N THR A 85 -5.92 10.24 15.78
CA THR A 85 -7.16 10.96 16.05
C THR A 85 -7.96 10.44 17.22
N LYS A 86 -7.77 9.19 17.65
CA LYS A 86 -8.57 8.51 18.67
C LYS A 86 -10.05 8.39 18.31
N GLN A 87 -10.40 8.46 17.04
CA GLN A 87 -11.77 8.36 16.55
C GLN A 87 -12.14 6.90 16.31
N THR A 88 -12.41 6.16 17.39
CA THR A 88 -12.61 4.70 17.32
C THR A 88 -13.78 4.28 16.46
N GLU A 89 -14.86 5.07 16.44
CA GLU A 89 -16.02 4.74 15.61
C GLU A 89 -15.69 4.76 14.12
N LEU A 90 -14.93 5.77 13.68
CA LEU A 90 -14.49 5.86 12.29
C LEU A 90 -13.53 4.73 11.94
N VAL A 91 -12.64 4.38 12.88
CA VAL A 91 -11.71 3.27 12.70
C VAL A 91 -12.45 1.95 12.52
N ASP A 92 -13.49 1.72 13.32
CA ASP A 92 -14.31 0.52 13.21
C ASP A 92 -14.98 0.44 11.83
N ASP A 93 -15.48 1.58 11.33
CA ASP A 93 -16.09 1.63 10.00
C ASP A 93 -15.08 1.32 8.90
N MET A 94 -13.85 1.84 9.01
CA MET A 94 -12.79 1.54 8.06
C MET A 94 -12.47 0.05 8.03
N LYS A 95 -12.34 -0.56 9.20
CA LYS A 95 -12.01 -1.98 9.31
C LYS A 95 -13.16 -2.87 8.82
N LYS A 96 -14.40 -2.48 9.09
CA LYS A 96 -15.56 -3.21 8.57
C LYS A 96 -15.59 -3.18 7.05
N PHE A 97 -15.31 -2.02 6.46
CA PHE A 97 -15.25 -1.92 5.01
C PHE A 97 -14.15 -2.79 4.43
N ALA A 98 -12.96 -2.75 5.04
CA ALA A 98 -11.84 -3.55 4.56
C ALA A 98 -12.17 -5.05 4.57
N LYS A 99 -12.79 -5.52 5.64
CA LYS A 99 -13.18 -6.93 5.76
C LYS A 99 -14.25 -7.31 4.75
N ALA A 100 -15.24 -6.43 4.54
CA ALA A 100 -16.29 -6.67 3.55
C ALA A 100 -15.72 -6.68 2.12
N PHE A 101 -14.80 -5.78 1.84
CA PHE A 101 -14.08 -5.71 0.57
C PHE A 101 -13.37 -7.04 0.28
N TYR A 102 -12.62 -7.52 1.26
CA TYR A 102 -11.84 -8.75 1.08
C TYR A 102 -12.73 -9.98 0.92
N ALA A 103 -13.78 -10.08 1.72
CA ALA A 103 -14.74 -11.18 1.62
C ALA A 103 -15.42 -11.21 0.26
N LYS A 104 -15.78 -10.03 -0.26
CA LYS A 104 -16.40 -9.92 -1.58
C LYS A 104 -15.43 -10.33 -2.68
N PHE A 105 -14.17 -9.94 -2.56
CA PHE A 105 -13.15 -10.32 -3.53
C PHE A 105 -12.98 -11.84 -3.55
N GLN A 106 -12.90 -12.47 -2.37
CA GLN A 106 -12.79 -13.93 -2.27
C GLN A 106 -13.98 -14.63 -2.95
N ALA A 107 -15.20 -14.11 -2.74
CA ALA A 107 -16.40 -14.67 -3.37
C ALA A 107 -16.33 -14.54 -4.89
N ILE A 108 -15.84 -13.43 -5.41
CA ILE A 108 -15.67 -13.23 -6.86
C ILE A 108 -14.65 -14.23 -7.43
N GLN A 109 -13.54 -14.41 -6.75
CA GLN A 109 -12.52 -15.38 -7.17
C GLN A 109 -13.05 -16.81 -7.21
N MET A 110 -13.83 -17.19 -6.20
CA MET A 110 -14.42 -18.52 -6.17
C MET A 110 -15.35 -18.78 -7.34
N LYS A 111 -16.12 -17.76 -7.76
CA LYS A 111 -16.99 -17.87 -8.94
C LYS A 111 -16.15 -18.02 -10.21
N GLU A 112 -15.08 -17.24 -10.35
CA GLU A 112 -14.22 -17.31 -11.52
C GLU A 112 -13.51 -18.65 -11.64
N ASN A 113 -13.09 -19.22 -10.51
CA ASN A 113 -12.40 -20.51 -10.49
C ASN A 113 -13.32 -21.69 -10.76
N LYS A 114 -14.64 -21.51 -10.63
CA LYS A 114 -15.64 -22.54 -10.91
C LYS A 114 -16.18 -22.51 -12.34
N ALA A 115 -15.81 -21.48 -13.08
CA ALA A 115 -16.32 -21.30 -14.45
C ALA A 115 -15.71 -22.29 -15.45
#